data_7a9dd90ec9cf88011b49b73de56b3ce1
#
_entry.id   7a9dd90ec9cf88011b49b73de56b3ce1
#
_cell.length_a   1.000
_cell.length_b   1.000
_cell.length_c   1.000
_cell.angle_alpha   90.00
_cell.angle_beta   90.00
_cell.angle_gamma   90.00
#
_symmetry.space_group_name_H-M   'P 1'
#
loop_
_entity.id
_entity.type
_entity.pdbx_description
1 polymer ?
#
loop_
_entity_poly.entity_id
_entity_poly.type
_entity_poly.pdbx_seq_one_letter_code
_entity_poly.pdbx_strand_id
1 'polypeptide(L)'
;METMKTLIDHKDYQGIEQALIHDPALANAGIPYDSVNTTLAHPLHRICDGVFSGTYTDAEGVQMGRIFLAHGANVNGNELVEKQDTPLLAAASLHADQVALLYIENGAVLNHAGCHGGTALHWAAWCGRDKVVEKLVQQGAEINKICIDFKATPLFWAVHGLKNGGASSSSNYLECVRILVQAGADKTIPNCDGNTAFELLDDGDVELKELLKN
;
A
#
# COMPACT_ATOMS: atom_id res chain seq x y z
N MET A 1 25.00 -21.78 -1.16
CA MET A 1 24.71 -20.37 -1.39
C MET A 1 23.39 -20.08 -0.69
N GLU A 2 23.31 -19.04 0.13
CA GLU A 2 22.05 -18.64 0.75
C GLU A 2 21.03 -18.23 -0.29
N THR A 3 19.75 -18.47 -0.01
CA THR A 3 18.69 -18.08 -0.93
C THR A 3 18.41 -16.58 -0.78
N MET A 4 17.89 -15.93 -1.82
CA MET A 4 17.47 -14.51 -1.76
C MET A 4 16.50 -14.27 -0.61
N LYS A 5 15.58 -15.22 -0.35
CA LYS A 5 14.69 -15.18 0.81
C LYS A 5 15.45 -15.05 2.12
N THR A 6 16.44 -15.92 2.33
CA THR A 6 17.26 -15.93 3.56
C THR A 6 18.01 -14.62 3.75
N LEU A 7 18.60 -14.08 2.67
CA LEU A 7 19.32 -12.80 2.70
C LEU A 7 18.39 -11.64 3.09
N ILE A 8 17.17 -11.61 2.55
CA ILE A 8 16.16 -10.60 2.88
C ILE A 8 15.72 -10.75 4.35
N ASP A 9 15.35 -11.95 4.77
CA ASP A 9 14.85 -12.21 6.13
C ASP A 9 15.92 -11.88 7.20
N HIS A 10 17.21 -12.04 6.88
CA HIS A 10 18.34 -11.69 7.77
C HIS A 10 18.85 -10.25 7.57
N LYS A 11 18.29 -9.49 6.64
CA LYS A 11 18.75 -8.12 6.32
C LYS A 11 20.22 -8.07 5.91
N ASP A 12 20.68 -9.11 5.21
CA ASP A 12 22.05 -9.13 4.69
C ASP A 12 22.17 -8.28 3.43
N TYR A 13 22.25 -6.96 3.61
CA TYR A 13 22.34 -5.99 2.53
C TYR A 13 23.51 -6.27 1.57
N GLN A 14 24.66 -6.65 2.13
CA GLN A 14 25.85 -6.96 1.32
C GLN A 14 25.65 -8.25 0.53
N GLY A 15 25.07 -9.28 1.14
CA GLY A 15 24.75 -10.55 0.47
C GLY A 15 23.71 -10.35 -0.62
N ILE A 16 22.67 -9.52 -0.39
CA ILE A 16 21.67 -9.16 -1.41
C ILE A 16 22.35 -8.47 -2.60
N GLU A 17 23.17 -7.45 -2.35
CA GLU A 17 23.87 -6.70 -3.40
C GLU A 17 24.80 -7.59 -4.23
N GLN A 18 25.60 -8.43 -3.57
CA GLN A 18 26.50 -9.37 -4.26
C GLN A 18 25.74 -10.40 -5.10
N ALA A 19 24.61 -10.92 -4.59
CA ALA A 19 23.78 -11.85 -5.33
C ALA A 19 23.21 -11.20 -6.59
N LEU A 20 22.74 -9.93 -6.50
CA LEU A 20 22.21 -9.18 -7.62
C LEU A 20 23.29 -8.78 -8.65
N ILE A 21 24.52 -8.50 -8.20
CA ILE A 21 25.67 -8.28 -9.11
C ILE A 21 26.00 -9.58 -9.87
N HIS A 22 25.96 -10.74 -9.19
CA HIS A 22 26.27 -12.03 -9.81
C HIS A 22 25.17 -12.47 -10.80
N ASP A 23 23.92 -12.29 -10.41
CA ASP A 23 22.75 -12.64 -11.22
C ASP A 23 21.68 -11.53 -11.14
N PRO A 24 21.71 -10.56 -12.08
CA PRO A 24 20.74 -9.46 -12.12
C PRO A 24 19.27 -9.90 -12.27
N ALA A 25 19.01 -11.12 -12.80
CA ALA A 25 17.64 -11.60 -12.94
C ALA A 25 16.95 -11.79 -11.58
N LEU A 26 17.71 -11.99 -10.52
CA LEU A 26 17.20 -12.11 -9.15
C LEU A 26 16.46 -10.84 -8.67
N ALA A 27 16.72 -9.68 -9.27
CA ALA A 27 16.01 -8.44 -8.94
C ALA A 27 14.49 -8.53 -9.17
N ASN A 28 14.06 -9.39 -10.11
CA ASN A 28 12.66 -9.60 -10.45
C ASN A 28 12.23 -11.08 -10.33
N ALA A 29 13.08 -11.94 -9.80
CA ALA A 29 12.78 -13.36 -9.63
C ALA A 29 11.82 -13.56 -8.46
N GLY A 30 10.74 -14.32 -8.69
CA GLY A 30 9.78 -14.63 -7.63
C GLY A 30 10.42 -15.42 -6.48
N ILE A 31 10.10 -15.02 -5.26
CA ILE A 31 10.58 -15.61 -4.02
C ILE A 31 9.43 -16.38 -3.38
N PRO A 32 9.57 -17.70 -3.04
CA PRO A 32 8.53 -18.44 -2.38
C PRO A 32 8.28 -17.90 -0.96
N TYR A 33 7.03 -17.93 -0.54
CA TYR A 33 6.65 -17.44 0.80
C TYR A 33 7.35 -18.22 1.89
N ASP A 34 7.24 -19.56 1.87
CA ASP A 34 7.97 -20.47 2.74
C ASP A 34 8.14 -21.85 2.07
N SER A 35 8.53 -22.86 2.83
CA SER A 35 8.72 -24.23 2.32
C SER A 35 7.41 -24.98 2.03
N VAL A 36 6.29 -24.52 2.56
CA VAL A 36 4.96 -25.11 2.40
C VAL A 36 4.13 -24.29 1.40
N ASN A 37 4.11 -22.97 1.56
CA ASN A 37 3.49 -22.06 0.62
C ASN A 37 4.51 -21.65 -0.46
N THR A 38 4.43 -22.29 -1.62
CA THR A 38 5.33 -22.06 -2.75
C THR A 38 4.88 -20.96 -3.69
N THR A 39 3.83 -20.20 -3.33
CA THR A 39 3.42 -19.00 -4.07
C THR A 39 4.59 -18.02 -4.14
N LEU A 40 4.90 -17.58 -5.37
CA LEU A 40 6.01 -16.68 -5.61
C LEU A 40 5.57 -15.23 -5.49
N ALA A 41 6.26 -14.47 -4.65
CA ALA A 41 6.12 -13.02 -4.55
C ALA A 41 7.33 -12.31 -5.18
N HIS A 42 7.09 -11.18 -5.83
CA HIS A 42 8.18 -10.30 -6.28
C HIS A 42 9.02 -9.84 -5.08
N PRO A 43 10.36 -9.67 -5.20
CA PRO A 43 11.21 -9.25 -4.08
C PRO A 43 10.73 -7.99 -3.36
N LEU A 44 10.27 -6.98 -4.10
CA LEU A 44 9.73 -5.74 -3.51
C LEU A 44 8.42 -5.98 -2.75
N HIS A 45 7.58 -6.93 -3.16
CA HIS A 45 6.41 -7.33 -2.40
C HIS A 45 6.83 -8.08 -1.12
N ARG A 46 7.79 -9.01 -1.23
CA ARG A 46 8.32 -9.77 -0.10
C ARG A 46 8.87 -8.86 1.01
N ILE A 47 9.46 -7.72 0.65
CA ILE A 47 9.90 -6.70 1.61
C ILE A 47 8.72 -6.18 2.43
N CYS A 48 7.58 -5.94 1.82
CA CYS A 48 6.38 -5.48 2.55
C CYS A 48 5.86 -6.54 3.55
N ASP A 49 5.87 -7.82 3.15
CA ASP A 49 5.49 -8.94 4.04
C ASP A 49 6.36 -9.00 5.29
N GLY A 50 7.66 -8.79 5.14
CA GLY A 50 8.60 -8.82 6.26
C GLY A 50 8.43 -7.64 7.22
N VAL A 51 8.08 -6.46 6.72
CA VAL A 51 7.70 -5.31 7.56
C VAL A 51 6.43 -5.61 8.34
N PHE A 52 5.40 -6.13 7.67
CA PHE A 52 4.13 -6.47 8.30
C PHE A 52 4.25 -7.55 9.37
N SER A 53 5.05 -8.59 9.11
CA SER A 53 5.30 -9.66 10.08
C SER A 53 6.23 -9.26 11.23
N GLY A 54 6.82 -8.05 11.18
CA GLY A 54 7.80 -7.59 12.17
C GLY A 54 9.16 -8.29 12.09
N THR A 55 9.46 -8.96 10.98
CA THR A 55 10.77 -9.55 10.73
C THR A 55 11.88 -8.49 10.71
N TYR A 56 11.53 -7.31 10.17
CA TYR A 56 12.36 -6.11 10.17
C TYR A 56 11.50 -4.86 10.14
N THR A 57 12.13 -3.73 10.45
CA THR A 57 11.47 -2.42 10.46
C THR A 57 11.23 -1.89 9.05
N ASP A 58 10.29 -0.95 8.91
CA ASP A 58 10.02 -0.26 7.64
C ASP A 58 11.28 0.43 7.07
N ALA A 59 12.09 1.04 7.94
CA ALA A 59 13.36 1.66 7.53
C ALA A 59 14.39 0.63 6.99
N GLU A 60 14.45 -0.56 7.55
CA GLU A 60 15.27 -1.66 7.02
C GLU A 60 14.71 -2.16 5.68
N GLY A 61 13.39 -2.21 5.55
CA GLY A 61 12.70 -2.48 4.28
C GLY A 61 13.07 -1.49 3.19
N VAL A 62 13.14 -0.19 3.51
CA VAL A 62 13.59 0.87 2.59
C VAL A 62 15.01 0.62 2.10
N GLN A 63 15.94 0.22 2.99
CA GLN A 63 17.33 -0.07 2.59
C GLN A 63 17.39 -1.22 1.57
N MET A 64 16.69 -2.32 1.83
CA MET A 64 16.60 -3.44 0.88
C MET A 64 15.93 -3.02 -0.43
N GLY A 65 14.81 -2.31 -0.37
CA GLY A 65 14.10 -1.80 -1.53
C GLY A 65 14.99 -0.94 -2.44
N ARG A 66 15.83 -0.07 -1.86
CA ARG A 66 16.82 0.73 -2.62
C ARG A 66 17.84 -0.13 -3.35
N ILE A 67 18.35 -1.18 -2.70
CA ILE A 67 19.30 -2.10 -3.34
C ILE A 67 18.64 -2.79 -4.54
N PHE A 68 17.46 -3.36 -4.37
CA PHE A 68 16.73 -4.01 -5.45
C PHE A 68 16.44 -3.06 -6.62
N LEU A 69 15.96 -1.85 -6.34
CA LEU A 69 15.66 -0.83 -7.35
C LEU A 69 16.93 -0.38 -8.09
N ALA A 70 18.06 -0.20 -7.38
CA ALA A 70 19.35 0.14 -8.00
C ALA A 70 19.87 -0.96 -8.93
N HIS A 71 19.48 -2.21 -8.70
CA HIS A 71 19.85 -3.37 -9.53
C HIS A 71 18.76 -3.77 -10.53
N GLY A 72 17.81 -2.88 -10.83
CA GLY A 72 16.84 -3.06 -11.92
C GLY A 72 15.57 -3.83 -11.54
N ALA A 73 15.23 -3.88 -10.27
CA ALA A 73 13.90 -4.36 -9.88
C ALA A 73 12.81 -3.47 -10.46
N ASN A 74 11.80 -4.08 -11.07
CA ASN A 74 10.63 -3.37 -11.54
C ASN A 74 9.79 -2.93 -10.33
N VAL A 75 9.65 -1.62 -10.13
CA VAL A 75 8.88 -1.07 -9.00
C VAL A 75 7.42 -1.52 -8.97
N ASN A 76 6.86 -1.89 -10.12
CA ASN A 76 5.51 -2.42 -10.25
C ASN A 76 5.43 -3.95 -10.05
N GLY A 77 6.54 -4.60 -9.77
CA GLY A 77 6.61 -6.05 -9.69
C GLY A 77 6.62 -6.69 -11.08
N ASN A 78 5.76 -7.67 -11.26
CA ASN A 78 5.60 -8.37 -12.53
C ASN A 78 4.65 -7.59 -13.47
N GLU A 79 4.03 -8.29 -14.42
CA GLU A 79 3.00 -7.73 -15.28
C GLU A 79 1.80 -7.23 -14.43
N LEU A 80 1.24 -6.07 -14.81
CA LEU A 80 0.07 -5.50 -14.13
C LEU A 80 -1.18 -6.29 -14.52
N VAL A 81 -1.66 -7.12 -13.61
CA VAL A 81 -2.88 -7.92 -13.79
C VAL A 81 -3.96 -7.40 -12.83
N GLU A 82 -5.16 -7.16 -13.34
CA GLU A 82 -6.29 -6.69 -12.53
C GLU A 82 -6.55 -7.64 -11.36
N LYS A 83 -6.85 -7.08 -10.19
CA LYS A 83 -7.03 -7.78 -8.91
C LYS A 83 -5.80 -8.48 -8.35
N GLN A 84 -4.62 -8.29 -8.92
CA GLN A 84 -3.36 -8.68 -8.32
C GLN A 84 -2.63 -7.46 -7.75
N ASP A 85 -2.12 -7.58 -6.55
CA ASP A 85 -1.46 -6.48 -5.87
C ASP A 85 -0.05 -6.23 -6.43
N THR A 86 0.26 -4.97 -6.68
CA THR A 86 1.61 -4.50 -6.93
C THR A 86 2.38 -4.33 -5.62
N PRO A 87 3.73 -4.20 -5.65
CA PRO A 87 4.50 -3.86 -4.45
C PRO A 87 3.99 -2.59 -3.73
N LEU A 88 3.52 -1.58 -4.47
CA LEU A 88 2.95 -0.38 -3.86
C LEU A 88 1.64 -0.66 -3.12
N LEU A 89 0.75 -1.48 -3.68
CA LEU A 89 -0.47 -1.89 -2.98
C LEU A 89 -0.15 -2.68 -1.72
N ALA A 90 0.79 -3.63 -1.81
CA ALA A 90 1.25 -4.38 -0.65
C ALA A 90 1.81 -3.46 0.44
N ALA A 91 2.66 -2.49 0.08
CA ALA A 91 3.21 -1.54 1.04
C ALA A 91 2.13 -0.71 1.74
N ALA A 92 1.13 -0.23 0.98
CA ALA A 92 0.01 0.57 1.50
C ALA A 92 -0.91 -0.22 2.44
N SER A 93 -1.17 -1.50 2.13
CA SER A 93 -2.06 -2.38 2.92
C SER A 93 -1.35 -3.02 4.11
N LEU A 94 -0.04 -3.25 4.02
CA LEU A 94 0.78 -3.92 5.03
C LEU A 94 1.53 -2.95 5.96
N HIS A 95 1.14 -1.69 6.00
CA HIS A 95 1.67 -0.66 6.89
C HIS A 95 3.17 -0.38 6.72
N ALA A 96 3.73 -0.64 5.54
CA ALA A 96 5.11 -0.35 5.18
C ALA A 96 5.20 1.06 4.54
N ASP A 97 4.94 2.10 5.33
CA ASP A 97 4.73 3.47 4.86
C ASP A 97 5.96 4.04 4.15
N GLN A 98 7.15 3.89 4.73
CA GLN A 98 8.38 4.42 4.15
C GLN A 98 8.75 3.67 2.88
N VAL A 99 8.47 2.35 2.83
CA VAL A 99 8.61 1.53 1.62
C VAL A 99 7.62 1.99 0.55
N ALA A 100 6.35 2.29 0.92
CA ALA A 100 5.37 2.85 -0.02
C ALA A 100 5.84 4.18 -0.62
N LEU A 101 6.36 5.09 0.23
CA LEU A 101 6.92 6.37 -0.24
C LEU A 101 8.09 6.15 -1.19
N LEU A 102 8.99 5.20 -0.89
CA LEU A 102 10.09 4.84 -1.79
C LEU A 102 9.57 4.38 -3.15
N TYR A 103 8.55 3.51 -3.20
CA TYR A 103 8.01 2.99 -4.46
C TYR A 103 7.31 4.09 -5.27
N ILE A 104 6.56 4.98 -4.61
CA ILE A 104 5.96 6.15 -5.27
C ILE A 104 7.04 7.04 -5.90
N GLU A 105 8.11 7.32 -5.17
CA GLU A 105 9.24 8.14 -5.65
C GLU A 105 10.01 7.51 -6.82
N ASN A 106 9.95 6.19 -6.96
CA ASN A 106 10.55 5.46 -8.06
C ASN A 106 9.55 5.15 -9.21
N GLY A 107 8.42 5.84 -9.26
CA GLY A 107 7.49 5.80 -10.39
C GLY A 107 6.54 4.60 -10.40
N ALA A 108 6.17 4.08 -9.25
CA ALA A 108 5.13 3.06 -9.16
C ALA A 108 3.80 3.54 -9.76
N VAL A 109 3.08 2.65 -10.43
CA VAL A 109 1.77 2.94 -11.00
C VAL A 109 0.75 3.11 -9.87
N LEU A 110 0.20 4.33 -9.72
CA LEU A 110 -0.63 4.70 -8.57
C LEU A 110 -2.07 4.16 -8.66
N ASN A 111 -2.61 4.05 -9.87
CA ASN A 111 -4.03 3.78 -10.11
C ASN A 111 -4.32 2.34 -10.53
N HIS A 112 -3.36 1.42 -10.35
CA HIS A 112 -3.59 0.01 -10.58
C HIS A 112 -4.66 -0.53 -9.61
N ALA A 113 -5.62 -1.31 -10.14
CA ALA A 113 -6.69 -1.93 -9.39
C ALA A 113 -6.26 -3.33 -8.93
N GLY A 114 -5.82 -3.46 -7.69
CA GLY A 114 -5.42 -4.71 -7.06
C GLY A 114 -6.57 -5.45 -6.40
N CYS A 115 -6.31 -6.07 -5.27
CA CYS A 115 -7.31 -6.80 -4.49
C CYS A 115 -8.57 -5.96 -4.24
N HIS A 116 -9.75 -6.53 -4.37
CA HIS A 116 -11.06 -5.87 -4.37
C HIS A 116 -11.23 -4.78 -5.44
N GLY A 117 -10.29 -4.65 -6.38
CA GLY A 117 -10.25 -3.55 -7.34
C GLY A 117 -9.93 -2.21 -6.69
N GLY A 118 -9.37 -2.22 -5.48
CA GLY A 118 -8.87 -1.03 -4.79
C GLY A 118 -7.50 -0.63 -5.31
N THR A 119 -7.22 0.68 -5.32
CA THR A 119 -5.88 1.23 -5.61
C THR A 119 -5.05 1.38 -4.33
N ALA A 120 -3.78 1.74 -4.46
CA ALA A 120 -2.94 2.07 -3.31
C ALA A 120 -3.57 3.16 -2.41
N LEU A 121 -4.28 4.13 -3.01
CA LEU A 121 -4.98 5.18 -2.27
C LEU A 121 -6.15 4.63 -1.43
N HIS A 122 -6.88 3.63 -1.93
CA HIS A 122 -7.92 2.96 -1.15
C HIS A 122 -7.32 2.25 0.08
N TRP A 123 -6.27 1.48 -0.11
CA TRP A 123 -5.63 0.72 0.96
C TRP A 123 -4.96 1.62 2.00
N ALA A 124 -4.23 2.65 1.57
CA ALA A 124 -3.66 3.63 2.48
C ALA A 124 -4.74 4.34 3.31
N ALA A 125 -5.86 4.69 2.69
CA ALA A 125 -7.00 5.31 3.36
C ALA A 125 -7.67 4.35 4.35
N TRP A 126 -7.91 3.09 3.95
CA TRP A 126 -8.46 2.03 4.81
C TRP A 126 -7.60 1.76 6.05
N CYS A 127 -6.27 1.83 5.89
CA CYS A 127 -5.33 1.60 6.99
C CYS A 127 -5.00 2.87 7.79
N GLY A 128 -5.55 4.05 7.42
CA GLY A 128 -5.30 5.32 8.10
C GLY A 128 -3.86 5.82 7.96
N ARG A 129 -3.22 5.58 6.79
CA ARG A 129 -1.82 5.93 6.50
C ARG A 129 -1.73 7.32 5.87
N ASP A 130 -1.94 8.36 6.67
CA ASP A 130 -2.06 9.76 6.24
C ASP A 130 -0.92 10.24 5.35
N LYS A 131 0.33 9.92 5.68
CA LYS A 131 1.50 10.31 4.88
C LYS A 131 1.56 9.63 3.51
N VAL A 132 1.11 8.38 3.43
CA VAL A 132 1.01 7.67 2.15
C VAL A 132 -0.12 8.23 1.32
N VAL A 133 -1.29 8.52 1.94
CA VAL A 133 -2.42 9.20 1.30
C VAL A 133 -1.99 10.55 0.75
N GLU A 134 -1.29 11.38 1.56
CA GLU A 134 -0.79 12.68 1.14
C GLU A 134 0.14 12.57 -0.08
N LYS A 135 1.11 11.66 -0.03
CA LYS A 135 2.06 11.45 -1.12
C LYS A 135 1.38 10.98 -2.40
N LEU A 136 0.43 10.04 -2.31
CA LEU A 136 -0.34 9.54 -3.44
C LEU A 136 -1.15 10.67 -4.11
N VAL A 137 -1.83 11.50 -3.31
CA VAL A 137 -2.57 12.67 -3.78
C VAL A 137 -1.65 13.68 -4.48
N GLN A 138 -0.52 14.01 -3.88
CA GLN A 138 0.48 14.93 -4.45
C GLN A 138 1.05 14.43 -5.79
N GLN A 139 1.14 13.11 -5.98
CA GLN A 139 1.63 12.50 -7.22
C GLN A 139 0.52 12.23 -8.25
N GLY A 140 -0.72 12.67 -8.00
CA GLY A 140 -1.81 12.61 -8.95
C GLY A 140 -2.59 11.29 -8.97
N ALA A 141 -2.68 10.59 -7.85
CA ALA A 141 -3.59 9.46 -7.73
C ALA A 141 -5.05 9.88 -7.97
N GLU A 142 -5.84 9.02 -8.60
CA GLU A 142 -7.26 9.27 -8.89
C GLU A 142 -8.08 9.26 -7.58
N ILE A 143 -8.38 10.45 -7.05
CA ILE A 143 -9.00 10.66 -5.72
C ILE A 143 -10.40 10.04 -5.64
N ASN A 144 -11.17 10.08 -6.73
CA ASN A 144 -12.53 9.57 -6.80
C ASN A 144 -12.63 8.23 -7.54
N LYS A 145 -11.51 7.50 -7.67
CA LYS A 145 -11.53 6.15 -8.24
C LYS A 145 -12.50 5.28 -7.48
N ILE A 146 -13.30 4.50 -8.21
CA ILE A 146 -14.27 3.56 -7.62
C ILE A 146 -13.67 2.16 -7.68
N CYS A 147 -13.58 1.47 -6.54
CA CYS A 147 -13.13 0.08 -6.46
C CYS A 147 -14.15 -0.88 -7.09
N ILE A 148 -13.70 -2.06 -7.50
CA ILE A 148 -14.53 -2.99 -8.29
C ILE A 148 -15.61 -3.63 -7.41
N ASP A 149 -15.23 -4.18 -6.26
CA ASP A 149 -16.11 -5.06 -5.48
C ASP A 149 -17.15 -4.27 -4.65
N PHE A 150 -16.74 -3.16 -4.01
CA PHE A 150 -17.64 -2.40 -3.12
C PHE A 150 -18.22 -1.13 -3.76
N LYS A 151 -17.81 -0.79 -4.99
CA LYS A 151 -18.18 0.46 -5.68
C LYS A 151 -17.88 1.73 -4.87
N ALA A 152 -16.93 1.66 -3.97
CA ALA A 152 -16.60 2.71 -3.01
C ALA A 152 -15.34 3.49 -3.42
N THR A 153 -15.26 4.75 -2.98
CA THR A 153 -14.11 5.66 -3.18
C THR A 153 -13.07 5.51 -2.06
N PRO A 154 -11.83 6.03 -2.22
CA PRO A 154 -10.86 6.12 -1.13
C PRO A 154 -11.39 6.85 0.12
N LEU A 155 -12.22 7.90 -0.07
CA LEU A 155 -12.86 8.61 1.03
C LEU A 155 -13.80 7.70 1.83
N PHE A 156 -14.61 6.89 1.15
CA PHE A 156 -15.46 5.90 1.80
C PHE A 156 -14.62 4.88 2.56
N TRP A 157 -13.54 4.39 1.95
CA TRP A 157 -12.64 3.43 2.59
C TRP A 157 -11.96 3.98 3.85
N ALA A 158 -11.58 5.28 3.87
CA ALA A 158 -11.02 5.92 5.06
C ALA A 158 -12.00 5.89 6.25
N VAL A 159 -13.26 6.28 6.01
CA VAL A 159 -14.29 6.29 7.06
C VAL A 159 -14.67 4.86 7.47
N HIS A 160 -14.81 3.95 6.50
CA HIS A 160 -15.11 2.55 6.79
C HIS A 160 -13.98 1.86 7.57
N GLY A 161 -12.72 2.18 7.24
CA GLY A 161 -11.54 1.69 7.96
C GLY A 161 -11.50 2.14 9.42
N LEU A 162 -11.86 3.41 9.69
CA LEU A 162 -12.00 3.92 11.05
C LEU A 162 -13.01 3.10 11.88
N LYS A 163 -14.13 2.73 11.26
CA LYS A 163 -15.22 2.03 11.96
C LYS A 163 -14.97 0.53 12.11
N ASN A 164 -14.26 -0.11 11.18
CA ASN A 164 -14.20 -1.57 11.06
C ASN A 164 -12.77 -2.13 10.94
N GLY A 165 -11.77 -1.29 10.71
CA GLY A 165 -10.42 -1.69 10.28
C GLY A 165 -9.41 -1.96 11.39
N GLY A 166 -9.77 -1.92 12.66
CA GLY A 166 -8.82 -2.12 13.75
C GLY A 166 -7.69 -1.09 13.74
N ALA A 167 -7.91 0.06 14.37
CA ALA A 167 -6.92 1.13 14.45
C ALA A 167 -5.62 0.66 15.12
N SER A 168 -4.50 0.81 14.43
CA SER A 168 -3.18 0.76 15.06
C SER A 168 -2.85 2.12 15.69
N SER A 169 -1.88 2.16 16.61
CA SER A 169 -1.44 3.41 17.23
C SER A 169 -0.87 4.44 16.23
N SER A 170 -0.55 4.01 15.02
CA SER A 170 -0.05 4.86 13.93
C SER A 170 -1.10 5.23 12.88
N SER A 171 -2.35 4.79 13.03
CA SER A 171 -3.42 5.11 12.09
C SER A 171 -3.99 6.50 12.35
N ASN A 172 -4.09 7.32 11.32
CA ASN A 172 -4.62 8.68 11.38
C ASN A 172 -5.74 8.91 10.36
N TYR A 173 -6.87 8.28 10.62
CA TYR A 173 -8.04 8.31 9.71
C TYR A 173 -8.60 9.71 9.49
N LEU A 174 -8.62 10.53 10.56
CA LEU A 174 -9.12 11.90 10.47
C LEU A 174 -8.28 12.72 9.48
N GLU A 175 -6.96 12.58 9.53
CA GLU A 175 -6.07 13.27 8.60
C GLU A 175 -6.20 12.73 7.19
N CYS A 176 -6.37 11.41 7.01
CA CYS A 176 -6.66 10.83 5.70
C CYS A 176 -7.93 11.46 5.08
N VAL A 177 -9.02 11.55 5.85
CA VAL A 177 -10.26 12.19 5.40
C VAL A 177 -10.03 13.66 5.06
N ARG A 178 -9.29 14.41 5.91
CA ARG A 178 -8.99 15.82 5.68
C ARG A 178 -8.21 16.03 4.38
N ILE A 179 -7.16 15.24 4.15
CA ILE A 179 -6.34 15.29 2.93
C ILE A 179 -7.22 15.01 1.69
N LEU A 180 -8.02 13.95 1.73
CA LEU A 180 -8.88 13.58 0.61
C LEU A 180 -9.93 14.65 0.29
N VAL A 181 -10.59 15.22 1.30
CA VAL A 181 -11.57 16.29 1.14
C VAL A 181 -10.90 17.56 0.58
N GLN A 182 -9.75 17.96 1.10
CA GLN A 182 -9.01 19.13 0.59
C GLN A 182 -8.53 18.93 -0.84
N ALA A 183 -8.26 17.69 -1.24
CA ALA A 183 -7.87 17.34 -2.60
C ALA A 183 -9.06 17.23 -3.57
N GLY A 184 -10.29 17.43 -3.11
CA GLY A 184 -11.49 17.42 -3.94
C GLY A 184 -12.19 16.06 -4.03
N ALA A 185 -12.11 15.24 -2.98
CA ALA A 185 -12.89 14.01 -2.92
C ALA A 185 -14.40 14.33 -2.96
N ASP A 186 -15.11 13.65 -3.85
CA ASP A 186 -16.56 13.77 -3.96
C ASP A 186 -17.22 12.99 -2.81
N LYS A 187 -17.83 13.74 -1.89
CA LYS A 187 -18.49 13.22 -0.68
C LYS A 187 -19.82 12.53 -0.98
N THR A 188 -20.36 12.73 -2.18
CA THR A 188 -21.71 12.28 -2.57
C THR A 188 -21.73 10.91 -3.24
N ILE A 189 -20.57 10.36 -3.61
CA ILE A 189 -20.48 9.07 -4.28
C ILE A 189 -20.80 7.94 -3.28
N PRO A 190 -21.89 7.16 -3.53
CA PRO A 190 -22.26 6.05 -2.67
C PRO A 190 -21.47 4.77 -3.00
N ASN A 191 -21.42 3.84 -2.05
CA ASN A 191 -20.96 2.48 -2.27
C ASN A 191 -22.03 1.59 -2.94
N CYS A 192 -21.75 0.29 -3.08
CA CYS A 192 -22.69 -0.69 -3.66
C CYS A 192 -24.01 -0.83 -2.89
N ASP A 193 -24.07 -0.46 -1.61
CA ASP A 193 -25.26 -0.51 -0.76
C ASP A 193 -26.05 0.82 -0.78
N GLY A 194 -25.56 1.81 -1.51
CA GLY A 194 -26.18 3.13 -1.62
C GLY A 194 -25.79 4.11 -0.51
N ASN A 195 -24.81 3.76 0.33
CA ASN A 195 -24.36 4.63 1.43
C ASN A 195 -23.16 5.48 1.00
N THR A 196 -23.18 6.77 1.35
CA THR A 196 -22.01 7.66 1.26
C THR A 196 -21.12 7.49 2.49
N ALA A 197 -19.91 8.09 2.45
CA ALA A 197 -19.01 8.09 3.61
C ALA A 197 -19.64 8.76 4.86
N PHE A 198 -20.52 9.77 4.66
CA PHE A 198 -21.19 10.46 5.74
C PHE A 198 -22.17 9.56 6.51
N GLU A 199 -22.86 8.65 5.81
CA GLU A 199 -23.88 7.76 6.41
C GLU A 199 -23.28 6.66 7.29
N LEU A 200 -21.95 6.46 7.24
CA LEU A 200 -21.24 5.56 8.14
C LEU A 200 -20.97 6.17 9.53
N LEU A 201 -21.15 7.49 9.68
CA LEU A 201 -20.79 8.22 10.90
C LEU A 201 -21.91 8.20 11.93
N ASP A 202 -21.55 7.96 13.19
CA ASP A 202 -22.46 8.08 14.33
C ASP A 202 -22.34 9.45 15.03
N ASP A 203 -23.12 9.65 16.09
CA ASP A 203 -23.19 10.96 16.79
C ASP A 203 -21.88 11.36 17.46
N GLY A 204 -20.99 10.41 17.74
CA GLY A 204 -19.67 10.66 18.31
C GLY A 204 -18.65 11.21 17.31
N ASP A 205 -18.88 11.06 16.02
CA ASP A 205 -17.94 11.44 14.95
C ASP A 205 -18.06 12.92 14.57
N VAL A 206 -18.08 13.83 15.53
CA VAL A 206 -18.41 15.26 15.33
C VAL A 206 -17.50 15.92 14.30
N GLU A 207 -16.19 15.75 14.42
CA GLU A 207 -15.22 16.39 13.52
C GLU A 207 -15.31 15.84 12.09
N LEU A 208 -15.49 14.53 11.92
CA LEU A 208 -15.70 13.92 10.61
C LEU A 208 -17.01 14.36 9.97
N LYS A 209 -18.08 14.47 10.76
CA LYS A 209 -19.36 15.02 10.27
C LYS A 209 -19.20 16.45 9.75
N GLU A 210 -18.43 17.30 10.43
CA GLU A 210 -18.16 18.66 9.95
C GLU A 210 -17.36 18.66 8.64
N LEU A 211 -16.36 17.79 8.50
CA LEU A 211 -15.58 17.67 7.26
C LEU A 211 -16.40 17.15 6.08
N LEU A 212 -17.37 16.27 6.34
CA LEU A 212 -18.17 15.61 5.30
C LEU A 212 -19.53 16.28 5.05
N LYS A 213 -19.95 17.25 5.85
CA LYS A 213 -21.11 18.10 5.52
C LYS A 213 -20.89 18.83 4.20
N ASN A 214 -21.96 18.96 3.44
CA ASN A 214 -22.00 19.70 2.16
C ASN A 214 -22.08 21.22 2.41
#